data_b2acac3c5e39f263e6b6345e357e4bd1
#
_entry.id   b2acac3c5e39f263e6b6345e357e4bd1
#
_cell.length_a   1.000
_cell.length_b   1.000
_cell.length_c   1.000
_cell.angle_alpha   90.00
_cell.angle_beta   90.00
_cell.angle_gamma   90.00
#
_symmetry.space_group_name_H-M   'P 1'
#
loop_
_entity.id
_entity.type
_entity.pdbx_description
1 polymer ?
#
loop_
_entity_poly.entity_id
_entity_poly.type
_entity_poly.pdbx_seq_one_letter_code
_entity_poly.pdbx_strand_id
1 'polypeptide(L)'
;MRRILSFRDFDWTLLGMVLLLCVLSVFEIYSATLHTKYSGFHTKQIFWISGGIVAMFLFAKIDYHKLIDFVPWAYGVCIVALVAVLAIGQKVLGARRWIKAGPMHFQPSEWVKLVLILAVARYFANLGEIGRAHV
;
A
#
# COMPACT_ATOMS: atom_id res chain seq x y z
N MET A 1 -1.17 -17.73 22.00
CA MET A 1 -2.02 -16.69 22.62
C MET A 1 -2.27 -15.59 21.59
N ARG A 2 -3.51 -15.44 21.10
CA ARG A 2 -3.87 -14.32 20.21
C ARG A 2 -3.85 -13.04 21.05
N ARG A 3 -2.83 -12.20 20.89
CA ARG A 3 -2.91 -10.82 21.36
C ARG A 3 -3.95 -10.11 20.49
N ILE A 4 -5.15 -9.98 21.04
CA ILE A 4 -6.15 -9.04 20.50
C ILE A 4 -5.48 -7.69 20.65
N LEU A 5 -5.25 -6.97 19.54
CA LEU A 5 -4.72 -5.61 19.56
C LEU A 5 -5.52 -4.79 20.58
N SER A 6 -4.88 -4.47 21.70
CA SER A 6 -5.44 -3.52 22.66
C SER A 6 -5.35 -2.14 22.03
N PHE A 7 -6.41 -1.35 22.12
CA PHE A 7 -6.39 0.06 21.71
C PHE A 7 -5.25 0.85 22.37
N ARG A 8 -4.64 0.31 23.41
CA ARG A 8 -3.51 0.87 24.14
C ARG A 8 -2.17 0.71 23.41
N ASP A 9 -2.05 -0.29 22.54
CA ASP A 9 -0.83 -0.59 21.76
C ASP A 9 -0.87 0.06 20.37
N PHE A 10 -1.93 0.84 20.08
CA PHE A 10 -2.11 1.51 18.80
C PHE A 10 -1.36 2.85 18.77
N ASP A 11 -0.56 3.07 17.72
CA ASP A 11 0.17 4.33 17.54
C ASP A 11 -0.75 5.45 17.04
N TRP A 12 -1.32 6.20 18.00
CA TRP A 12 -2.19 7.32 17.73
C TRP A 12 -1.48 8.49 17.04
N THR A 13 -0.16 8.63 17.25
CA THR A 13 0.65 9.67 16.63
C THR A 13 0.76 9.41 15.14
N LEU A 14 1.07 8.17 14.76
CA LEU A 14 1.11 7.76 13.36
C LEU A 14 -0.25 7.96 12.67
N LEU A 15 -1.34 7.55 13.32
CA LEU A 15 -2.69 7.78 12.78
C LEU A 15 -2.97 9.26 12.58
N GLY A 16 -2.62 10.11 13.56
CA GLY A 16 -2.80 11.56 13.48
C GLY A 16 -2.06 12.16 12.28
N MET A 17 -0.81 11.76 12.05
CA MET A 17 -0.03 12.20 10.88
C MET A 17 -0.67 11.74 9.56
N VAL A 18 -1.13 10.51 9.48
CA VAL A 18 -1.82 10.00 8.27
C VAL A 18 -3.09 10.77 7.99
N LEU A 19 -3.92 11.03 9.02
CA LEU A 19 -5.15 11.82 8.86
C LEU A 19 -4.86 13.26 8.43
N LEU A 20 -3.82 13.88 8.98
CA LEU A 20 -3.38 15.21 8.57
C LEU A 20 -3.03 15.24 7.08
N LEU A 21 -2.23 14.27 6.61
CA LEU A 21 -1.87 14.16 5.19
C LEU A 21 -3.10 13.90 4.30
N CYS A 22 -4.06 13.11 4.76
CA CYS A 22 -5.32 12.89 4.06
C CYS A 22 -6.13 14.17 3.90
N VAL A 23 -6.23 14.97 4.96
CA VAL A 23 -6.93 16.27 4.92
C VAL A 23 -6.23 17.22 3.94
N LEU A 24 -4.91 17.34 4.02
CA LEU A 24 -4.12 18.18 3.09
C LEU A 24 -4.33 17.73 1.65
N SER A 25 -4.31 16.42 1.37
CA SER A 25 -4.55 15.85 0.03
C SER A 25 -5.93 16.24 -0.52
N VAL A 26 -6.98 16.20 0.30
CA VAL A 26 -8.33 16.62 -0.12
C VAL A 26 -8.35 18.11 -0.46
N PHE A 27 -7.71 18.95 0.35
CA PHE A 27 -7.60 20.39 0.07
C PHE A 27 -6.85 20.69 -1.22
N GLU A 28 -5.72 20.00 -1.45
CA GLU A 28 -4.95 20.16 -2.69
C GLU A 28 -5.76 19.79 -3.93
N ILE A 29 -6.45 18.63 -3.90
CA ILE A 29 -7.29 18.19 -5.02
C ILE A 29 -8.44 19.15 -5.23
N TYR A 30 -9.08 19.63 -4.15
CA TYR A 30 -10.16 20.61 -4.25
C TYR A 30 -9.67 21.88 -4.90
N SER A 31 -8.56 22.46 -4.43
CA SER A 31 -7.98 23.67 -4.97
C SER A 31 -7.56 23.53 -6.44
N ALA A 32 -6.90 22.43 -6.79
CA ALA A 32 -6.42 22.16 -8.15
C ALA A 32 -7.57 21.93 -9.15
N THR A 33 -8.75 21.48 -8.69
CA THR A 33 -9.87 21.09 -9.56
C THR A 33 -11.02 22.08 -9.57
N LEU A 34 -10.97 23.15 -8.75
CA LEU A 34 -12.09 24.06 -8.49
C LEU A 34 -12.69 24.70 -9.77
N HIS A 35 -11.85 25.03 -10.75
CA HIS A 35 -12.27 25.68 -12.02
C HIS A 35 -12.09 24.77 -13.23
N THR A 36 -12.03 23.44 -13.03
CA THR A 36 -11.84 22.48 -14.11
C THR A 36 -13.05 21.55 -14.25
N LYS A 37 -13.11 20.82 -15.38
CA LYS A 37 -14.09 19.74 -15.57
C LYS A 37 -13.96 18.58 -14.57
N TYR A 38 -12.97 18.64 -13.67
CA TYR A 38 -12.68 17.63 -12.65
C TYR A 38 -13.11 18.04 -11.23
N SER A 39 -13.99 19.04 -11.10
CA SER A 39 -14.44 19.63 -9.82
C SER A 39 -15.00 18.63 -8.80
N GLY A 40 -15.40 17.42 -9.18
CA GLY A 40 -15.89 16.38 -8.25
C GLY A 40 -14.82 15.40 -7.73
N PHE A 41 -13.54 15.57 -8.06
CA PHE A 41 -12.51 14.59 -7.69
C PHE A 41 -12.18 14.55 -6.20
N HIS A 42 -12.37 15.65 -5.49
CA HIS A 42 -12.22 15.68 -4.02
C HIS A 42 -13.20 14.74 -3.32
N THR A 43 -14.45 14.59 -3.82
CA THR A 43 -15.42 13.64 -3.26
C THR A 43 -14.97 12.19 -3.46
N LYS A 44 -14.42 11.88 -4.64
CA LYS A 44 -13.83 10.56 -4.89
C LYS A 44 -12.64 10.29 -3.98
N GLN A 45 -11.82 11.31 -3.70
CA GLN A 45 -10.69 11.20 -2.79
C GLN A 45 -11.16 10.86 -1.36
N ILE A 46 -12.18 11.53 -0.86
CA ILE A 46 -12.76 11.24 0.47
C ILE A 46 -13.26 9.80 0.53
N PHE A 47 -13.91 9.32 -0.52
CA PHE A 47 -14.39 7.94 -0.59
C PHE A 47 -13.21 6.94 -0.52
N TRP A 48 -12.13 7.17 -1.26
CA TRP A 48 -10.94 6.32 -1.23
C TRP A 48 -10.20 6.37 0.11
N ILE A 49 -10.13 7.55 0.74
CA ILE A 49 -9.55 7.70 2.08
C ILE A 49 -10.36 6.89 3.09
N SER A 50 -11.70 6.97 3.06
CA SER A 50 -12.58 6.22 3.96
C SER A 50 -12.36 4.70 3.78
N GLY A 51 -12.30 4.22 2.54
CA GLY A 51 -11.97 2.83 2.24
C GLY A 51 -10.58 2.42 2.74
N GLY A 52 -9.59 3.30 2.58
CA GLY A 52 -8.23 3.09 3.08
C GLY A 52 -8.15 2.98 4.61
N ILE A 53 -8.89 3.82 5.32
CA ILE A 53 -8.96 3.77 6.79
C ILE A 53 -9.59 2.44 7.26
N VAL A 54 -10.69 2.01 6.62
CA VAL A 54 -11.31 0.72 6.93
C VAL A 54 -10.33 -0.42 6.66
N ALA A 55 -9.65 -0.41 5.51
CA ALA A 55 -8.64 -1.40 5.17
C ALA A 55 -7.50 -1.41 6.19
N MET A 56 -7.01 -0.26 6.64
CA MET A 56 -5.97 -0.14 7.66
C MET A 56 -6.35 -0.88 8.95
N PHE A 57 -7.58 -0.66 9.46
CA PHE A 57 -8.04 -1.36 10.66
C PHE A 57 -8.25 -2.85 10.45
N LEU A 58 -8.64 -3.29 9.25
CA LEU A 58 -8.74 -4.71 8.91
C LEU A 58 -7.35 -5.36 8.89
N PHE A 59 -6.37 -4.73 8.23
CA PHE A 59 -4.99 -5.22 8.18
C PHE A 59 -4.30 -5.21 9.54
N ALA A 60 -4.60 -4.23 10.41
CA ALA A 60 -4.08 -4.18 11.77
C ALA A 60 -4.49 -5.40 12.62
N LYS A 61 -5.57 -6.09 12.28
CA LYS A 61 -6.02 -7.34 12.95
C LYS A 61 -5.33 -8.60 12.41
N ILE A 62 -4.64 -8.51 11.29
CA ILE A 62 -3.97 -9.66 10.67
C ILE A 62 -2.65 -9.93 11.41
N ASP A 63 -2.40 -11.19 11.70
CA ASP A 63 -1.12 -11.62 12.26
C ASP A 63 -0.01 -11.44 11.21
N TYR A 64 0.94 -10.56 11.51
CA TYR A 64 2.04 -10.23 10.61
C TYR A 64 2.96 -11.43 10.32
N HIS A 65 3.03 -12.43 11.21
CA HIS A 65 3.82 -13.64 10.96
C HIS A 65 3.31 -14.38 9.72
N LYS A 66 1.97 -14.51 9.60
CA LYS A 66 1.36 -15.12 8.40
C LYS A 66 1.62 -14.29 7.14
N LEU A 67 1.64 -12.96 7.30
CA LEU A 67 1.95 -12.07 6.19
C LEU A 67 3.38 -12.25 5.71
N ILE A 68 4.32 -12.38 6.65
CA ILE A 68 5.74 -12.61 6.36
C ILE A 68 5.96 -13.96 5.66
N ASP A 69 5.25 -15.01 6.06
CA ASP A 69 5.36 -16.34 5.43
C ASP A 69 4.87 -16.34 3.99
N PHE A 70 3.91 -15.48 3.66
CA PHE A 70 3.38 -15.34 2.30
C PHE A 70 4.26 -14.49 1.37
N VAL A 71 5.23 -13.73 1.91
CA VAL A 71 6.07 -12.80 1.15
C VAL A 71 6.77 -13.42 -0.06
N PRO A 72 7.38 -14.64 -0.03
CA PRO A 72 8.05 -15.21 -1.20
C PRO A 72 7.10 -15.41 -2.37
N TRP A 73 5.88 -15.87 -2.11
CA TRP A 73 4.85 -16.04 -3.13
C TRP A 73 4.38 -14.71 -3.69
N ALA A 74 4.14 -13.73 -2.81
CA ALA A 74 3.78 -12.37 -3.21
C ALA A 74 4.86 -11.73 -4.08
N TYR A 75 6.14 -11.95 -3.75
CA TYR A 75 7.27 -11.47 -4.53
C TYR A 75 7.29 -12.08 -5.94
N GLY A 76 7.08 -13.39 -6.06
CA GLY A 76 6.96 -14.06 -7.37
C GLY A 76 5.82 -13.48 -8.22
N VAL A 77 4.64 -13.29 -7.63
CA VAL A 77 3.49 -12.66 -8.29
C VAL A 77 3.82 -11.23 -8.74
N CYS A 78 4.53 -10.46 -7.93
CA CYS A 78 4.96 -9.11 -8.27
C CYS A 78 5.89 -9.08 -9.50
N ILE A 79 6.85 -10.01 -9.58
CA ILE A 79 7.73 -10.12 -10.76
C ILE A 79 6.90 -10.40 -12.01
N VAL A 80 5.98 -11.36 -11.95
CA VAL A 80 5.10 -11.70 -13.09
C VAL A 80 4.24 -10.49 -13.47
N ALA A 81 3.71 -9.74 -12.50
CA ALA A 81 2.91 -8.54 -12.77
C ALA A 81 3.73 -7.42 -13.43
N LEU A 82 5.00 -7.24 -13.03
CA LEU A 82 5.91 -6.29 -13.68
C LEU A 82 6.23 -6.68 -15.12
N VAL A 83 6.49 -7.96 -15.39
CA VAL A 83 6.70 -8.45 -16.76
C VAL A 83 5.43 -8.28 -17.58
N ALA A 84 4.28 -8.61 -17.02
CA ALA A 84 3.00 -8.43 -17.70
C ALA A 84 2.73 -6.96 -18.06
N VAL A 85 3.05 -6.00 -17.19
CA VAL A 85 2.84 -4.58 -17.50
C VAL A 85 3.73 -4.09 -18.64
N LEU A 86 4.92 -4.67 -18.82
CA LEU A 86 5.78 -4.37 -19.96
C LEU A 86 5.18 -4.85 -21.28
N ALA A 87 4.49 -6.01 -21.26
CA ALA A 87 3.87 -6.59 -22.44
C ALA A 87 2.53 -5.91 -22.80
N ILE A 88 1.61 -5.78 -21.82
CA ILE A 88 0.22 -5.33 -22.04
C ILE A 88 -0.08 -3.93 -21.51
N GLY A 89 0.86 -3.28 -20.81
CA GLY A 89 0.67 -1.98 -20.19
C GLY A 89 0.44 -0.86 -21.20
N GLN A 90 -0.37 0.12 -20.83
CA GLN A 90 -0.62 1.30 -21.64
C GLN A 90 0.58 2.25 -21.59
N LYS A 91 0.96 2.79 -22.74
CA LYS A 91 1.97 3.84 -22.82
C LYS A 91 1.35 5.17 -22.36
N VAL A 92 1.83 5.69 -21.25
CA VAL A 92 1.50 7.01 -20.74
C VAL A 92 2.80 7.78 -20.56
N LEU A 93 2.92 8.93 -21.18
CA LEU A 93 4.14 9.77 -21.16
C LEU A 93 5.43 8.97 -21.52
N GLY A 94 5.34 8.11 -22.52
CA GLY A 94 6.49 7.34 -23.01
C GLY A 94 6.83 6.05 -22.25
N ALA A 95 6.18 5.78 -21.09
CA ALA A 95 6.44 4.59 -20.31
C ALA A 95 5.19 3.72 -20.12
N ARG A 96 5.38 2.39 -20.10
CA ARG A 96 4.32 1.42 -19.82
C ARG A 96 4.30 1.14 -18.31
N ARG A 97 3.38 1.73 -17.58
CA ARG A 97 3.31 1.62 -16.11
C ARG A 97 1.93 1.24 -15.59
N TRP A 98 0.89 1.35 -16.44
CA TRP A 98 -0.50 1.21 -16.05
C TRP A 98 -1.17 0.08 -16.79
N ILE A 99 -1.93 -0.74 -16.06
CA ILE A 99 -2.86 -1.71 -16.63
C ILE A 99 -4.26 -1.14 -16.46
N LYS A 100 -4.99 -0.99 -17.56
CA LYS A 100 -6.37 -0.55 -17.52
C LYS A 100 -7.28 -1.75 -17.27
N ALA A 101 -7.96 -1.75 -16.13
CA ALA A 101 -8.97 -2.74 -15.77
C ALA A 101 -10.34 -2.04 -15.67
N GLY A 102 -11.02 -1.91 -16.79
CA GLY A 102 -12.29 -1.16 -16.87
C GLY A 102 -12.10 0.32 -16.54
N PRO A 103 -12.85 0.90 -15.57
CA PRO A 103 -12.74 2.30 -15.17
C PRO A 103 -11.52 2.55 -14.25
N MET A 104 -10.86 1.50 -13.77
CA MET A 104 -9.73 1.59 -12.84
C MET A 104 -8.39 1.47 -13.58
N HIS A 105 -7.44 2.29 -13.16
CA HIS A 105 -6.06 2.22 -13.60
C HIS A 105 -5.24 1.57 -12.47
N PHE A 106 -4.69 0.40 -12.75
CA PHE A 106 -3.89 -0.35 -11.81
C PHE A 106 -2.40 -0.19 -12.14
N GLN A 107 -1.60 0.21 -11.15
CA GLN A 107 -0.16 0.34 -11.27
C GLN A 107 0.54 -0.74 -10.45
N PRO A 108 1.05 -1.82 -11.05
CA PRO A 108 1.68 -2.92 -10.31
C PRO A 108 2.84 -2.48 -9.44
N SER A 109 3.63 -1.49 -9.86
CA SER A 109 4.80 -0.99 -9.12
C SER A 109 4.46 -0.46 -7.71
N GLU A 110 3.23 0.01 -7.46
CA GLU A 110 2.82 0.46 -6.12
C GLU A 110 2.73 -0.74 -5.16
N TRP A 111 2.20 -1.85 -5.62
CA TRP A 111 2.11 -3.09 -4.84
C TRP A 111 3.48 -3.75 -4.64
N VAL A 112 4.33 -3.70 -5.68
CA VAL A 112 5.70 -4.22 -5.59
C VAL A 112 6.49 -3.54 -4.48
N LYS A 113 6.34 -2.23 -4.30
CA LYS A 113 7.00 -1.49 -3.21
C LYS A 113 6.64 -2.05 -1.84
N LEU A 114 5.35 -2.34 -1.60
CA LEU A 114 4.90 -2.91 -0.33
C LEU A 114 5.48 -4.31 -0.09
N VAL A 115 5.44 -5.16 -1.12
CA VAL A 115 5.98 -6.52 -1.03
C VAL A 115 7.50 -6.50 -0.83
N LEU A 116 8.21 -5.56 -1.48
CA LEU A 116 9.65 -5.40 -1.33
C LEU A 116 10.02 -4.99 0.10
N ILE A 117 9.28 -4.06 0.72
CA ILE A 117 9.49 -3.67 2.12
C ILE A 117 9.35 -4.90 3.03
N LEU A 118 8.30 -5.70 2.84
CA LEU A 118 8.09 -6.92 3.62
C LEU A 118 9.16 -7.98 3.38
N ALA A 119 9.64 -8.12 2.12
CA ALA A 119 10.72 -9.05 1.78
C ALA A 119 12.04 -8.67 2.46
N VAL A 120 12.38 -7.40 2.46
CA VAL A 120 13.58 -6.87 3.13
C VAL A 120 13.46 -7.05 4.65
N ALA A 121 12.31 -6.73 5.23
CA ALA A 121 12.05 -6.93 6.66
C ALA A 121 12.20 -8.41 7.06
N ARG A 122 11.66 -9.34 6.28
CA ARG A 122 11.83 -10.79 6.48
C ARG A 122 13.30 -11.20 6.41
N TYR A 123 14.03 -10.71 5.42
CA TYR A 123 15.44 -11.03 5.25
C TYR A 123 16.27 -10.64 6.48
N PHE A 124 16.09 -9.41 6.98
CA PHE A 124 16.80 -8.95 8.18
C PHE A 124 16.36 -9.67 9.47
N ALA A 125 15.08 -10.01 9.59
CA ALA A 125 14.61 -10.81 10.73
C ALA A 125 15.30 -12.18 10.79
N ASN A 126 15.40 -12.87 9.66
CA ASN A 126 16.07 -14.18 9.57
C ASN A 126 17.57 -14.07 9.85
N LEU A 127 18.26 -13.02 9.40
CA LEU A 127 19.69 -12.80 9.72
C LEU A 127 19.90 -12.60 11.22
N GLY A 128 19.01 -11.90 11.91
CA GLY A 128 19.08 -11.70 13.35
C GLY A 128 18.89 -13.00 14.16
N GLU A 129 18.17 -13.98 13.63
CA GLU A 129 18.04 -15.31 14.25
C GLU A 129 19.31 -16.15 14.06
N ILE A 130 19.91 -16.13 12.86
CA ILE A 130 21.16 -16.86 12.56
C ILE A 130 22.31 -16.32 13.42
N GLY A 131 22.42 -14.99 13.59
CA GLY A 131 23.45 -14.39 14.41
C GLY A 131 23.35 -14.73 15.90
N ARG A 132 22.14 -15.00 16.42
CA ARG A 132 21.92 -15.42 17.81
C ARG A 132 22.18 -16.91 18.04
N ALA A 133 22.11 -17.73 17.00
CA ALA A 133 22.36 -19.17 17.11
C ALA A 133 23.86 -19.53 17.16
N HIS A 134 24.75 -18.57 16.92
CA HIS A 134 26.20 -18.73 16.93
C HIS A 134 26.90 -18.09 18.13
N VAL A 135 26.17 -17.59 19.11
CA VAL A 135 26.67 -17.08 20.40
C VAL A 135 26.20 -17.97 21.55
#